data_cf0dcb8396eef388546054f0fd3652c6
#
_entry.id   cf0dcb8396eef388546054f0fd3652c6
#
_cell.length_a   1.000
_cell.length_b   1.000
_cell.length_c   1.000
_cell.angle_alpha   90.00
_cell.angle_beta   90.00
_cell.angle_gamma   90.00
#
_symmetry.space_group_name_H-M   'P 1'
#
loop_
_entity.id
_entity.type
_entity.pdbx_description
1 polymer ?
#
loop_
_entity_poly.entity_id
_entity_poly.type
_entity_poly.pdbx_seq_one_letter_code
_entity_poly.pdbx_strand_id
1 'polypeptide(L)'
;MDRLKTFAKYAIWLILFWIFSDILIHVGLNTTYKNMSQKGTTPQGIEIVQMQSTAVNGRIKLNIKNTDFNGKYLKINLYSSYDNLLGTQYLEIGNVTESTSKTLETYFKIPEVKSYDISVVDEKGESSEGFMDTALSAMTILIATIKLLIL
;
A
#
# COMPACT_ATOMS: atom_id res chain seq x y z
N MET A 1 45.81 -15.85 5.84
CA MET A 1 45.34 -15.00 4.69
C MET A 1 44.17 -15.62 3.92
N ASP A 2 44.07 -16.95 3.82
CA ASP A 2 43.02 -17.59 3.01
C ASP A 2 41.60 -17.49 3.59
N ARG A 3 41.48 -17.53 4.91
CA ARG A 3 40.14 -17.40 5.58
C ARG A 3 39.49 -16.03 5.33
N LEU A 4 40.29 -14.97 5.28
CA LEU A 4 39.78 -13.61 5.01
C LEU A 4 39.30 -13.46 3.56
N LYS A 5 40.05 -14.05 2.61
CA LYS A 5 39.66 -14.07 1.19
C LYS A 5 38.39 -14.87 0.97
N THR A 6 38.25 -16.01 1.67
CA THR A 6 37.06 -16.84 1.62
C THR A 6 35.85 -16.12 2.18
N PHE A 7 36.02 -15.47 3.34
CA PHE A 7 34.96 -14.65 3.95
C PHE A 7 34.53 -13.50 3.02
N ALA A 8 35.48 -12.75 2.45
CA ALA A 8 35.19 -11.66 1.52
C ALA A 8 34.40 -12.15 0.30
N LYS A 9 34.75 -13.33 -0.25
CA LYS A 9 34.04 -13.94 -1.36
C LYS A 9 32.58 -14.24 -1.01
N TYR A 10 32.30 -14.82 0.15
CA TYR A 10 30.93 -15.11 0.59
C TYR A 10 30.15 -13.85 0.91
N ALA A 11 30.77 -12.83 1.49
CA ALA A 11 30.16 -11.54 1.74
C ALA A 11 29.72 -10.85 0.44
N ILE A 12 30.56 -10.86 -0.59
CA ILE A 12 30.23 -10.32 -1.92
C ILE A 12 29.02 -11.07 -2.52
N TRP A 13 29.00 -12.41 -2.48
CA TRP A 13 27.89 -13.20 -2.98
C TRP A 13 26.57 -12.90 -2.23
N LEU A 14 26.65 -12.71 -0.92
CA LEU A 14 25.47 -12.39 -0.10
C LEU A 14 24.92 -11.00 -0.43
N ILE A 15 25.79 -10.02 -0.65
CA ILE A 15 25.39 -8.67 -1.06
C ILE A 15 24.75 -8.71 -2.46
N LEU A 16 25.36 -9.41 -3.42
CA LEU A 16 24.82 -9.57 -4.77
C LEU A 16 23.46 -10.26 -4.76
N PHE A 17 23.31 -11.32 -3.97
CA PHE A 17 22.04 -12.01 -3.79
C PHE A 17 20.98 -11.09 -3.19
N TRP A 18 21.32 -10.27 -2.20
CA TRP A 18 20.41 -9.31 -1.60
C TRP A 18 19.93 -8.26 -2.59
N ILE A 19 20.85 -7.64 -3.33
CA ILE A 19 20.54 -6.66 -4.38
C ILE A 19 19.65 -7.26 -5.46
N PHE A 20 19.99 -8.47 -5.95
CA PHE A 20 19.23 -9.15 -6.98
C PHE A 20 17.81 -9.52 -6.52
N SER A 21 17.68 -9.99 -5.29
CA SER A 21 16.37 -10.28 -4.67
C SER A 21 15.51 -9.02 -4.53
N ASP A 22 16.10 -7.91 -4.13
CA ASP A 22 15.39 -6.64 -4.02
C ASP A 22 14.87 -6.15 -5.39
N ILE A 23 15.70 -6.22 -6.42
CA ILE A 23 15.31 -5.90 -7.81
C ILE A 23 14.18 -6.81 -8.28
N LEU A 24 14.27 -8.13 -8.06
CA LEU A 24 13.23 -9.08 -8.48
C LEU A 24 11.90 -8.82 -7.77
N ILE A 25 11.93 -8.55 -6.46
CA ILE A 25 10.72 -8.23 -5.70
C ILE A 25 10.10 -6.94 -6.23
N HIS A 26 10.92 -5.91 -6.45
CA HIS A 26 10.42 -4.62 -6.94
C HIS A 26 9.81 -4.74 -8.34
N VAL A 27 10.47 -5.42 -9.26
CA VAL A 27 9.96 -5.68 -10.62
C VAL A 27 8.71 -6.55 -10.54
N GLY A 28 8.73 -7.63 -9.77
CA GLY A 28 7.59 -8.54 -9.60
C GLY A 28 6.35 -7.82 -9.07
N LEU A 29 6.49 -6.99 -8.04
CA LEU A 29 5.39 -6.20 -7.50
C LEU A 29 4.82 -5.23 -8.53
N ASN A 30 5.68 -4.51 -9.27
CA ASN A 30 5.21 -3.55 -10.27
C ASN A 30 4.49 -4.22 -11.46
N THR A 31 4.93 -5.39 -11.89
CA THR A 31 4.29 -6.12 -13.00
C THR A 31 2.98 -6.82 -12.61
N THR A 32 2.75 -7.06 -11.32
CA THR A 32 1.55 -7.74 -10.82
C THR A 32 0.41 -6.79 -10.44
N TYR A 33 0.61 -5.49 -10.47
CA TYR A 33 -0.46 -4.52 -10.20
C TYR A 33 -1.54 -4.59 -11.29
N LYS A 34 -2.80 -4.77 -10.84
CA LYS A 34 -3.98 -4.77 -11.69
C LYS A 34 -4.90 -3.63 -11.27
N ASN A 35 -5.55 -3.00 -12.24
CA ASN A 35 -6.55 -1.97 -11.95
C ASN A 35 -7.73 -2.60 -11.21
N MET A 36 -8.19 -1.92 -10.16
CA MET A 36 -9.40 -2.28 -9.44
C MET A 36 -10.63 -1.72 -10.15
N SER A 37 -11.75 -2.43 -10.05
CA SER A 37 -13.04 -1.99 -10.58
C SER A 37 -13.71 -1.01 -9.62
N GLN A 38 -14.28 0.06 -10.14
CA GLN A 38 -15.09 0.98 -9.35
C GLN A 38 -16.52 0.45 -9.19
N LYS A 39 -17.10 0.53 -7.98
CA LYS A 39 -18.46 0.08 -7.68
C LYS A 39 -19.48 1.20 -7.71
N GLY A 40 -19.15 2.35 -7.20
CA GLY A 40 -20.04 3.50 -7.12
C GLY A 40 -19.67 4.59 -8.12
N THR A 41 -20.24 5.76 -7.93
CA THR A 41 -19.87 6.98 -8.65
C THR A 41 -18.84 7.76 -7.84
N THR A 42 -17.76 8.20 -8.49
CA THR A 42 -16.79 9.09 -7.84
C THR A 42 -17.46 10.44 -7.54
N PRO A 43 -17.32 10.98 -6.32
CA PRO A 43 -17.79 12.34 -6.01
C PRO A 43 -17.19 13.38 -6.97
N GLN A 44 -17.99 14.35 -7.36
CA GLN A 44 -17.57 15.40 -8.30
C GLN A 44 -16.38 16.17 -7.72
N GLY A 45 -15.31 16.33 -8.53
CA GLY A 45 -14.08 17.01 -8.12
C GLY A 45 -12.99 16.08 -7.61
N ILE A 46 -13.20 14.77 -7.65
CA ILE A 46 -12.18 13.75 -7.41
C ILE A 46 -11.84 13.07 -8.72
N GLU A 47 -10.57 13.09 -9.09
CA GLU A 47 -10.04 12.42 -10.26
C GLU A 47 -9.19 11.22 -9.84
N ILE A 48 -9.54 10.04 -10.34
CA ILE A 48 -8.82 8.81 -10.05
C ILE A 48 -7.62 8.73 -11.00
N VAL A 49 -6.41 8.84 -10.44
CA VAL A 49 -5.16 8.69 -11.20
C VAL A 49 -4.74 7.22 -11.22
N GLN A 50 -4.85 6.54 -10.05
CA GLN A 50 -4.38 5.17 -9.92
C GLN A 50 -5.12 4.46 -8.78
N MET A 51 -5.74 3.34 -9.09
CA MET A 51 -6.40 2.45 -8.15
C MET A 51 -6.05 1.02 -8.54
N GLN A 52 -5.00 0.50 -7.90
CA GLN A 52 -4.40 -0.77 -8.30
C GLN A 52 -4.13 -1.66 -7.10
N SER A 53 -4.27 -2.97 -7.31
CA SER A 53 -3.97 -3.98 -6.30
C SER A 53 -3.12 -5.11 -6.87
N THR A 54 -2.39 -5.75 -5.98
CA THR A 54 -1.76 -7.07 -6.18
C THR A 54 -2.51 -8.11 -5.36
N ALA A 55 -1.96 -9.31 -5.26
CA ALA A 55 -2.50 -10.35 -4.38
C ALA A 55 -2.40 -10.01 -2.88
N VAL A 56 -1.51 -9.08 -2.47
CA VAL A 56 -1.20 -8.81 -1.06
C VAL A 56 -1.33 -7.36 -0.63
N ASN A 57 -1.25 -6.42 -1.57
CA ASN A 57 -1.29 -4.98 -1.28
C ASN A 57 -1.95 -4.20 -2.43
N GLY A 58 -2.07 -2.89 -2.26
CA GLY A 58 -2.50 -2.01 -3.32
C GLY A 58 -2.05 -0.57 -3.12
N ARG A 59 -2.27 0.22 -4.15
CA ARG A 59 -1.92 1.63 -4.19
C ARG A 59 -3.08 2.47 -4.70
N ILE A 60 -3.24 3.62 -4.09
CA ILE A 60 -4.29 4.59 -4.38
C ILE A 60 -3.63 5.92 -4.66
N LYS A 61 -3.96 6.53 -5.79
CA LYS A 61 -3.54 7.88 -6.12
C LYS A 61 -4.70 8.64 -6.74
N LEU A 62 -5.06 9.76 -6.13
CA LEU A 62 -6.22 10.58 -6.47
C LEU A 62 -5.81 12.04 -6.53
N ASN A 63 -6.44 12.80 -7.43
CA ASN A 63 -6.37 14.25 -7.45
C ASN A 63 -7.70 14.84 -7.00
N ILE A 64 -7.65 15.77 -6.06
CA ILE A 64 -8.83 16.47 -5.54
C ILE A 64 -8.78 17.93 -6.01
N LYS A 65 -9.87 18.37 -6.61
CA LYS A 65 -10.02 19.73 -7.17
C LYS A 65 -11.15 20.52 -6.52
N ASN A 66 -11.96 19.89 -5.67
CA ASN A 66 -13.12 20.53 -5.05
C ASN A 66 -12.79 21.08 -3.67
N THR A 67 -12.95 22.39 -3.48
CA THR A 67 -12.73 23.10 -2.22
C THR A 67 -13.78 22.77 -1.14
N ASP A 68 -14.97 22.30 -1.52
CA ASP A 68 -16.02 21.89 -0.57
C ASP A 68 -15.63 20.68 0.29
N PHE A 69 -14.52 20.02 -0.10
CA PHE A 69 -13.98 18.89 0.64
C PHE A 69 -12.90 19.26 1.66
N ASN A 70 -12.62 20.56 1.82
CA ASN A 70 -11.64 21.03 2.79
C ASN A 70 -12.04 20.62 4.22
N GLY A 71 -11.05 20.05 4.94
CA GLY A 71 -11.26 19.55 6.30
C GLY A 71 -12.01 18.24 6.42
N LYS A 72 -12.38 17.62 5.28
CA LYS A 72 -13.07 16.33 5.23
C LYS A 72 -12.11 15.17 4.98
N TYR A 73 -12.66 13.97 5.07
CA TYR A 73 -11.93 12.74 4.83
C TYR A 73 -12.49 12.00 3.61
N LEU A 74 -11.59 11.41 2.85
CA LEU A 74 -11.94 10.48 1.79
C LEU A 74 -12.02 9.08 2.40
N LYS A 75 -13.19 8.48 2.36
CA LYS A 75 -13.44 7.11 2.77
C LYS A 75 -13.41 6.22 1.55
N ILE A 76 -12.53 5.23 1.53
CA ILE A 76 -12.36 4.27 0.44
C ILE A 76 -12.63 2.88 0.98
N ASN A 77 -13.74 2.29 0.57
CA ASN A 77 -14.09 0.92 0.88
C ASN A 77 -13.47 -0.02 -0.17
N LEU A 78 -12.86 -1.10 0.29
CA LEU A 78 -12.14 -2.07 -0.53
C LEU A 78 -12.86 -3.42 -0.46
N TYR A 79 -13.14 -4.02 -1.61
CA TYR A 79 -13.96 -5.22 -1.71
C TYR A 79 -13.25 -6.37 -2.44
N SER A 80 -13.62 -7.59 -2.08
CA SER A 80 -13.21 -8.82 -2.77
C SER A 80 -13.95 -9.00 -4.11
N SER A 81 -13.62 -10.09 -4.83
CA SER A 81 -14.37 -10.52 -6.01
C SER A 81 -15.82 -10.96 -5.73
N TYR A 82 -16.14 -11.29 -4.48
CA TYR A 82 -17.47 -11.69 -4.01
C TYR A 82 -18.23 -10.54 -3.34
N ASP A 83 -17.79 -9.31 -3.55
CA ASP A 83 -18.40 -8.10 -2.98
C ASP A 83 -18.35 -7.98 -1.45
N ASN A 84 -17.56 -8.79 -0.79
CA ASN A 84 -17.33 -8.67 0.64
C ASN A 84 -16.40 -7.48 0.93
N LEU A 85 -16.78 -6.65 1.90
CA LEU A 85 -15.93 -5.58 2.40
C LEU A 85 -14.70 -6.18 3.09
N LEU A 86 -13.52 -5.92 2.54
CA LEU A 86 -12.24 -6.38 3.09
C LEU A 86 -11.60 -5.37 4.04
N GLY A 87 -11.88 -4.09 3.81
CA GLY A 87 -11.36 -3.01 4.64
C GLY A 87 -11.75 -1.64 4.13
N THR A 88 -11.44 -0.63 4.95
CA THR A 88 -11.72 0.77 4.66
C THR A 88 -10.45 1.59 4.91
N GLN A 89 -10.13 2.51 4.00
CA GLN A 89 -9.05 3.48 4.14
C GLN A 89 -9.64 4.88 4.29
N TYR A 90 -9.04 5.69 5.18
CA TYR A 90 -9.42 7.09 5.37
C TYR A 90 -8.22 7.98 5.04
N LEU A 91 -8.40 8.90 4.12
CA LEU A 91 -7.38 9.88 3.73
C LEU A 91 -7.86 11.28 4.06
N GLU A 92 -7.05 12.03 4.77
CA GLU A 92 -7.35 13.44 5.05
C GLU A 92 -7.16 14.28 3.78
N ILE A 93 -8.20 14.97 3.37
CA ILE A 93 -8.16 15.83 2.18
C ILE A 93 -7.32 17.08 2.45
N GLY A 94 -7.39 17.64 3.67
CA GLY A 94 -6.73 18.89 4.04
C GLY A 94 -7.27 20.08 3.24
N ASN A 95 -6.41 21.06 2.96
CA ASN A 95 -6.81 22.27 2.25
C ASN A 95 -6.55 22.15 0.75
N VAL A 96 -7.57 22.38 -0.05
CA VAL A 96 -7.54 22.48 -1.50
C VAL A 96 -7.91 23.92 -1.88
N THR A 97 -7.25 24.52 -2.83
CA THR A 97 -7.56 25.86 -3.34
C THR A 97 -8.17 25.76 -4.74
N GLU A 98 -8.96 26.75 -5.14
CA GLU A 98 -9.64 26.76 -6.46
C GLU A 98 -8.67 26.65 -7.65
N SER A 99 -7.44 27.12 -7.46
CA SER A 99 -6.42 27.14 -8.53
C SER A 99 -5.50 25.91 -8.55
N THR A 100 -5.55 25.05 -7.53
CA THR A 100 -4.62 23.93 -7.38
C THR A 100 -5.35 22.63 -7.07
N SER A 101 -4.94 21.54 -7.72
CA SER A 101 -5.36 20.20 -7.33
C SER A 101 -4.42 19.66 -6.27
N LYS A 102 -4.97 18.93 -5.29
CA LYS A 102 -4.19 18.19 -4.30
C LYS A 102 -4.13 16.72 -4.66
N THR A 103 -2.92 16.19 -4.78
CA THR A 103 -2.72 14.75 -4.98
C THR A 103 -2.64 14.05 -3.62
N LEU A 104 -3.48 13.05 -3.43
CA LEU A 104 -3.42 12.11 -2.30
C LEU A 104 -2.90 10.78 -2.80
N GLU A 105 -1.93 10.22 -2.08
CA GLU A 105 -1.38 8.90 -2.38
C GLU A 105 -1.27 8.08 -1.09
N THR A 106 -1.71 6.83 -1.16
CA THR A 106 -1.59 5.89 -0.05
C THR A 106 -1.43 4.46 -0.56
N TYR A 107 -0.90 3.62 0.32
CA TYR A 107 -0.74 2.20 0.11
C TYR A 107 -1.53 1.45 1.17
N PHE A 108 -2.10 0.31 0.81
CA PHE A 108 -2.79 -0.56 1.75
C PHE A 108 -2.26 -2.00 1.63
N LYS A 109 -2.33 -2.74 2.74
CA LYS A 109 -1.87 -4.13 2.83
C LYS A 109 -3.03 -5.09 3.04
N ILE A 110 -4.05 -4.95 2.22
CA ILE A 110 -5.24 -5.81 2.22
C ILE A 110 -5.15 -6.73 1.02
N PRO A 111 -5.14 -8.06 1.20
CA PRO A 111 -5.04 -9.02 0.11
C PRO A 111 -6.35 -9.11 -0.70
N GLU A 112 -6.23 -9.54 -1.95
CA GLU A 112 -7.34 -9.91 -2.84
C GLU A 112 -8.38 -8.83 -3.13
N VAL A 113 -8.01 -7.55 -2.99
CA VAL A 113 -8.89 -6.44 -3.36
C VAL A 113 -9.10 -6.41 -4.87
N LYS A 114 -10.37 -6.37 -5.30
CA LYS A 114 -10.78 -6.35 -6.72
C LYS A 114 -11.56 -5.10 -7.09
N SER A 115 -12.31 -4.56 -6.15
CA SER A 115 -13.12 -3.38 -6.41
C SER A 115 -13.10 -2.41 -5.22
N TYR A 116 -13.51 -1.18 -5.48
CA TYR A 116 -13.53 -0.12 -4.49
C TYR A 116 -14.74 0.80 -4.67
N ASP A 117 -15.08 1.51 -3.61
CA ASP A 117 -16.04 2.60 -3.59
C ASP A 117 -15.45 3.80 -2.84
N ILE A 118 -15.76 5.01 -3.30
CA ILE A 118 -15.21 6.25 -2.76
C ILE A 118 -16.36 7.15 -2.29
N SER A 119 -16.26 7.65 -1.07
CA SER A 119 -17.17 8.65 -0.51
C SER A 119 -16.40 9.71 0.28
N VAL A 120 -16.98 10.88 0.43
CA VAL A 120 -16.45 11.96 1.28
C VAL A 120 -17.24 11.97 2.57
N VAL A 121 -16.54 12.01 3.70
CA VAL A 121 -17.12 12.00 5.05
C VAL A 121 -16.52 13.11 5.90
N ASP A 122 -17.29 13.60 6.85
CA ASP A 122 -16.86 14.72 7.72
C ASP A 122 -15.94 14.25 8.86
N GLU A 123 -16.06 12.98 9.27
CA GLU A 123 -15.29 12.42 10.37
C GLU A 123 -14.38 11.27 9.90
N LYS A 124 -13.20 11.19 10.49
CA LYS A 124 -12.27 10.08 10.28
C LYS A 124 -12.73 8.85 11.05
N GLY A 125 -13.02 7.77 10.35
CA GLY A 125 -13.19 6.46 10.96
C GLY A 125 -11.85 5.72 11.14
N GLU A 126 -11.91 4.51 11.69
CA GLU A 126 -10.75 3.64 11.78
C GLU A 126 -10.41 3.03 10.42
N SER A 127 -9.16 3.22 9.97
CA SER A 127 -8.65 2.51 8.79
C SER A 127 -8.42 1.05 9.14
N SER A 128 -8.94 0.16 8.32
CA SER A 128 -8.65 -1.28 8.46
C SER A 128 -7.21 -1.53 8.02
N GLU A 129 -6.37 -1.90 8.97
CA GLU A 129 -5.10 -2.56 8.66
C GLU A 129 -5.42 -4.02 8.40
N GLY A 130 -5.01 -4.53 7.23
CA GLY A 130 -5.29 -5.92 6.89
C GLY A 130 -4.62 -6.87 7.90
N PHE A 131 -5.28 -7.97 8.22
CA PHE A 131 -4.77 -9.06 9.07
C PHE A 131 -3.31 -9.46 8.76
N MET A 132 -2.87 -9.29 7.51
CA MET A 132 -1.51 -9.56 7.07
C MET A 132 -0.46 -8.62 7.67
N ASP A 133 -0.82 -7.41 8.08
CA ASP A 133 0.16 -6.47 8.68
C ASP A 133 0.54 -6.95 10.09
N THR A 134 -0.42 -7.46 10.85
CA THR A 134 -0.18 -8.05 12.18
C THR A 134 0.62 -9.35 12.07
N ALA A 135 0.33 -10.20 11.08
CA ALA A 135 1.04 -11.45 10.85
C ALA A 135 2.48 -11.22 10.36
N LEU A 136 2.69 -10.27 9.43
CA LEU A 136 4.03 -9.90 8.94
C LEU A 136 4.87 -9.22 10.02
N SER A 137 4.27 -8.36 10.85
CA SER A 137 4.97 -7.74 12.00
C SER A 137 5.40 -8.80 13.01
N ALA A 138 4.52 -9.74 13.34
CA ALA A 138 4.84 -10.85 14.26
C ALA A 138 5.95 -11.76 13.70
N MET A 139 5.91 -12.04 12.39
CA MET A 139 6.93 -12.84 11.71
C MET A 139 8.27 -12.12 11.63
N THR A 140 8.27 -10.83 11.42
CA THR A 140 9.49 -9.99 11.40
C THR A 140 10.13 -9.94 12.79
N ILE A 141 9.33 -9.79 13.85
CA ILE A 141 9.78 -9.82 15.24
C ILE A 141 10.35 -11.20 15.57
N LEU A 142 9.69 -12.29 15.16
CA LEU A 142 10.16 -13.66 15.38
C LEU A 142 11.52 -13.89 14.70
N ILE A 143 11.68 -13.48 13.45
CA ILE A 143 12.94 -13.61 12.70
C ILE A 143 14.06 -12.78 13.35
N ALA A 144 13.75 -11.55 13.78
CA ALA A 144 14.71 -10.70 14.48
C ALA A 144 15.15 -11.31 15.82
N THR A 145 14.21 -11.91 16.56
CA THR A 145 14.48 -12.58 17.84
C THR A 145 15.35 -13.83 17.64
N ILE A 146 15.05 -14.63 16.60
CA ILE A 146 15.86 -15.83 16.26
C ILE A 146 17.29 -15.41 15.87
N LYS A 147 17.44 -14.34 15.09
CA LYS A 147 18.77 -13.81 14.73
C LYS A 147 19.57 -13.36 15.96
N LEU A 148 18.92 -12.75 16.93
CA LEU A 148 19.56 -12.29 18.16
C LEU A 148 19.99 -13.46 19.09
N LEU A 149 19.32 -14.61 19.00
CA LEU A 149 19.61 -15.81 19.79
C LEU A 149 20.76 -16.66 19.21
N ILE A 150 21.07 -16.49 17.92
CA ILE A 150 22.09 -17.26 17.19
C ILE A 150 23.43 -16.50 17.10
N LEU A 151 23.45 -15.22 17.46
CA LEU A 151 24.65 -14.38 17.57
C LEU A 151 25.23 -14.40 18.97
#